data_0f3cd87c366505c0f0d673d797be02cd
#
_entry.id   0f3cd87c366505c0f0d673d797be02cd
#
_cell.length_a   1.000
_cell.length_b   1.000
_cell.length_c   1.000
_cell.angle_alpha   90.00
_cell.angle_beta   90.00
_cell.angle_gamma   90.00
#
_symmetry.space_group_name_H-M   'P 1'
#
loop_
_entity.id
_entity.type
_entity.pdbx_description
1 polymer ?
#
loop_
_entity_poly.entity_id
_entity_poly.type
_entity_poly.pdbx_seq_one_letter_code
_entity_poly.pdbx_strand_id
1 'polypeptide(L)'
;MGGAVVRLIQQTPGVKLVGAIDRPRSSRVGRDAGEVVGVGRLGIRVSDQIASLKGNFAIIDFTNPKASLDYLRIAAKKKFPIVIGTTGFSAKELAEIKRLARRTQVLFSANMSVGVNLLVNLLGRVAETLGEDYDVEIIEAHHRFKKDAPSGTALALGQAVAQALKRNLDRVGVCGRKGIVGERGKKEIGLLSVRAGDIVG
;
A
#
# COMPACT_ATOMS: atom_id res chain seq x y z
N MET A 1 -6.08 1.21 -9.35
CA MET A 1 -6.16 2.24 -8.28
C MET A 1 -6.29 3.66 -8.83
N GLY A 2 -5.41 4.20 -9.65
CA GLY A 2 -5.47 5.59 -10.14
C GLY A 2 -6.83 5.99 -10.72
N GLY A 3 -7.47 5.16 -11.54
CA GLY A 3 -8.82 5.42 -12.05
C GLY A 3 -9.90 5.51 -10.96
N ALA A 4 -9.79 4.73 -9.89
CA ALA A 4 -10.70 4.84 -8.74
C ALA A 4 -10.51 6.18 -8.01
N VAL A 5 -9.26 6.64 -7.87
CA VAL A 5 -8.95 7.95 -7.27
C VAL A 5 -9.56 9.08 -8.10
N VAL A 6 -9.43 9.03 -9.44
CA VAL A 6 -10.06 10.04 -10.33
C VAL A 6 -11.56 10.08 -10.13
N ARG A 7 -12.24 8.92 -10.08
CA ARG A 7 -13.69 8.87 -9.81
C ARG A 7 -14.07 9.47 -8.46
N LEU A 8 -13.33 9.13 -7.40
CA LEU A 8 -13.58 9.64 -6.05
C LEU A 8 -13.39 11.16 -5.96
N ILE A 9 -12.37 11.71 -6.62
CA ILE A 9 -12.15 13.17 -6.66
C ILE A 9 -13.37 13.89 -7.23
N GLN A 10 -14.03 13.33 -8.25
CA GLN A 10 -15.24 13.96 -8.82
C GLN A 10 -16.43 13.94 -7.86
N GLN A 11 -16.46 13.03 -6.90
CA GLN A 11 -17.50 12.89 -5.90
C GLN A 11 -17.20 13.60 -4.59
N THR A 12 -15.96 14.11 -4.42
CA THR A 12 -15.50 14.70 -3.15
C THR A 12 -15.55 16.23 -3.24
N PRO A 13 -16.45 16.89 -2.47
CA PRO A 13 -16.51 18.35 -2.42
C PRO A 13 -15.17 18.95 -1.94
N GLY A 14 -14.78 20.08 -2.53
CA GLY A 14 -13.55 20.80 -2.15
C GLY A 14 -12.26 20.22 -2.72
N VAL A 15 -12.31 19.11 -3.48
CA VAL A 15 -11.15 18.51 -4.14
C VAL A 15 -11.31 18.61 -5.65
N LYS A 16 -10.24 19.01 -6.35
CA LYS A 16 -10.23 19.15 -7.81
C LYS A 16 -9.10 18.37 -8.43
N LEU A 17 -9.38 17.59 -9.47
CA LEU A 17 -8.36 16.98 -10.30
C LEU A 17 -7.66 18.06 -11.12
N VAL A 18 -6.33 18.14 -11.03
CA VAL A 18 -5.53 19.12 -11.80
C VAL A 18 -4.59 18.45 -12.78
N GLY A 19 -4.44 17.13 -12.69
CA GLY A 19 -3.64 16.34 -13.62
C GLY A 19 -3.83 14.85 -13.37
N ALA A 20 -3.57 14.06 -14.40
CA ALA A 20 -3.54 12.60 -14.33
C ALA A 20 -2.28 12.10 -15.05
N ILE A 21 -1.54 11.23 -14.39
CA ILE A 21 -0.26 10.72 -14.91
C ILE A 21 -0.35 9.22 -15.10
N ASP A 22 0.15 8.76 -16.23
CA ASP A 22 0.35 7.32 -16.50
C ASP A 22 1.77 7.08 -17.03
N ARG A 23 2.18 5.82 -17.09
CA ARG A 23 3.49 5.42 -17.60
C ARG A 23 3.69 5.89 -19.04
N PRO A 24 4.93 6.21 -19.45
CA PRO A 24 5.24 6.50 -20.84
C PRO A 24 4.75 5.38 -21.78
N ARG A 25 4.27 5.74 -22.96
CA ARG A 25 3.70 4.84 -23.98
C ARG A 25 2.41 4.10 -23.56
N SER A 26 1.74 4.52 -22.48
CA SER A 26 0.39 4.04 -22.19
C SER A 26 -0.58 4.54 -23.27
N SER A 27 -1.50 3.68 -23.70
CA SER A 27 -2.59 4.05 -24.62
C SER A 27 -3.55 5.10 -24.06
N ARG A 28 -3.41 5.45 -22.78
CA ARG A 28 -4.21 6.47 -22.10
C ARG A 28 -3.60 7.88 -22.24
N VAL A 29 -2.29 7.98 -22.45
CA VAL A 29 -1.60 9.28 -22.60
C VAL A 29 -2.20 10.06 -23.77
N GLY A 30 -2.49 11.34 -23.54
CA GLY A 30 -3.16 12.22 -24.48
C GLY A 30 -4.69 12.17 -24.46
N ARG A 31 -5.30 11.12 -23.89
CA ARG A 31 -6.76 10.99 -23.75
C ARG A 31 -7.27 11.79 -22.54
N ASP A 32 -8.54 12.14 -22.53
CA ASP A 32 -9.18 12.78 -21.38
C ASP A 32 -9.26 11.81 -20.19
N ALA A 33 -8.84 12.27 -19.00
CA ALA A 33 -8.78 11.45 -17.79
C ALA A 33 -10.17 10.94 -17.35
N GLY A 34 -11.21 11.76 -17.53
CA GLY A 34 -12.57 11.40 -17.19
C GLY A 34 -13.15 10.35 -18.15
N GLU A 35 -12.91 10.50 -19.45
CA GLU A 35 -13.31 9.50 -20.45
C GLU A 35 -12.61 8.16 -20.21
N VAL A 36 -11.33 8.18 -19.85
CA VAL A 36 -10.55 6.97 -19.53
C VAL A 36 -11.15 6.18 -18.35
N VAL A 37 -11.79 6.86 -17.40
CA VAL A 37 -12.36 6.21 -16.21
C VAL A 37 -13.89 6.12 -16.21
N GLY A 38 -14.54 6.60 -17.29
CA GLY A 38 -16.00 6.48 -17.50
C GLY A 38 -16.85 7.48 -16.70
N VAL A 39 -16.32 8.67 -16.36
CA VAL A 39 -17.08 9.73 -15.66
C VAL A 39 -17.41 10.93 -16.55
N GLY A 40 -17.28 10.77 -17.86
CA GLY A 40 -17.45 11.88 -18.82
C GLY A 40 -16.18 12.70 -18.99
N ARG A 41 -16.26 13.74 -19.82
CA ARG A 41 -15.11 14.59 -20.17
C ARG A 41 -14.80 15.58 -19.06
N LEU A 42 -13.56 15.59 -18.59
CA LEU A 42 -13.07 16.50 -17.56
C LEU A 42 -12.20 17.64 -18.10
N GLY A 43 -11.79 17.61 -19.36
CA GLY A 43 -10.86 18.58 -19.97
C GLY A 43 -9.41 18.40 -19.50
N ILE A 44 -9.08 17.30 -18.81
CA ILE A 44 -7.75 17.00 -18.26
C ILE A 44 -7.15 15.84 -19.03
N ARG A 45 -6.10 16.10 -19.79
CA ARG A 45 -5.40 15.05 -20.53
C ARG A 45 -4.47 14.27 -19.63
N VAL A 46 -4.48 12.94 -19.77
CA VAL A 46 -3.47 12.05 -19.15
C VAL A 46 -2.10 12.38 -19.76
N SER A 47 -1.11 12.62 -18.90
CA SER A 47 0.27 12.91 -19.29
C SER A 47 1.22 11.81 -18.77
N ASP A 48 2.38 11.70 -19.33
CA ASP A 48 3.50 10.90 -18.78
C ASP A 48 4.54 11.76 -18.03
N GLN A 49 4.30 13.07 -17.92
CA GLN A 49 5.23 14.04 -17.34
C GLN A 49 4.59 14.86 -16.21
N ILE A 50 4.85 14.48 -14.97
CA ILE A 50 4.38 15.24 -13.80
C ILE A 50 5.03 16.65 -13.71
N ALA A 51 6.23 16.80 -14.25
CA ALA A 51 6.95 18.06 -14.20
C ALA A 51 6.27 19.20 -14.99
N SER A 52 5.37 18.87 -15.93
CA SER A 52 4.59 19.83 -16.71
C SER A 52 3.45 20.49 -15.93
N LEU A 53 3.02 19.90 -14.78
CA LEU A 53 1.98 20.46 -13.95
C LEU A 53 2.44 21.73 -13.23
N LYS A 54 1.58 22.74 -13.23
CA LYS A 54 1.83 24.05 -12.60
C LYS A 54 0.84 24.28 -11.44
N GLY A 55 1.24 25.12 -10.48
CA GLY A 55 0.44 25.49 -9.32
C GLY A 55 0.72 24.61 -8.11
N ASN A 56 -0.07 24.79 -7.05
CA ASN A 56 0.00 24.02 -5.81
C ASN A 56 -0.97 22.84 -5.89
N PHE A 57 -0.47 21.64 -5.72
CA PHE A 57 -1.27 20.42 -5.71
C PHE A 57 -0.62 19.36 -4.84
N ALA A 58 -1.39 18.36 -4.41
CA ALA A 58 -0.89 17.13 -3.81
C ALA A 58 -0.85 16.01 -4.84
N ILE A 59 0.15 15.14 -4.74
CA ILE A 59 0.28 13.96 -5.59
C ILE A 59 -0.35 12.78 -4.85
N ILE A 60 -1.18 11.98 -5.53
CA ILE A 60 -1.68 10.70 -5.03
C ILE A 60 -1.12 9.60 -5.93
N ASP A 61 -0.25 8.76 -5.38
CA ASP A 61 0.52 7.76 -6.11
C ASP A 61 0.19 6.32 -5.68
N PHE A 62 -0.25 5.51 -6.65
CA PHE A 62 -0.46 4.07 -6.54
C PHE A 62 0.15 3.37 -7.76
N THR A 63 1.45 3.54 -7.97
CA THR A 63 2.12 3.04 -9.17
C THR A 63 3.03 1.83 -8.89
N ASN A 64 4.32 2.03 -8.92
CA ASN A 64 5.35 1.04 -8.58
C ASN A 64 6.53 1.74 -7.90
N PRO A 65 7.42 1.00 -7.18
CA PRO A 65 8.49 1.60 -6.39
C PRO A 65 9.36 2.61 -7.15
N LYS A 66 9.77 2.27 -8.38
CA LYS A 66 10.60 3.15 -9.21
C LYS A 66 9.89 4.48 -9.53
N ALA A 67 8.66 4.42 -10.04
CA ALA A 67 7.88 5.61 -10.39
C ALA A 67 7.57 6.45 -9.14
N SER A 68 7.20 5.80 -8.04
CA SER A 68 6.94 6.47 -6.76
C SER A 68 8.14 7.26 -6.25
N LEU A 69 9.35 6.69 -6.35
CA LEU A 69 10.57 7.41 -5.97
C LEU A 69 10.85 8.59 -6.90
N ASP A 70 10.62 8.44 -8.20
CA ASP A 70 10.79 9.54 -9.15
C ASP A 70 9.80 10.68 -8.86
N TYR A 71 8.53 10.37 -8.57
CA TYR A 71 7.54 11.36 -8.14
C TYR A 71 7.89 11.99 -6.80
N LEU A 72 8.37 11.21 -5.83
CA LEU A 72 8.80 11.73 -4.54
C LEU A 72 10.01 12.66 -4.65
N ARG A 73 10.98 12.38 -5.53
CA ARG A 73 12.11 13.28 -5.82
C ARG A 73 11.64 14.61 -6.36
N ILE A 74 10.69 14.59 -7.29
CA ILE A 74 10.06 15.81 -7.84
C ILE A 74 9.29 16.55 -6.76
N ALA A 75 8.47 15.84 -5.96
CA ALA A 75 7.72 16.39 -4.85
C ALA A 75 8.63 17.06 -3.83
N ALA A 76 9.72 16.41 -3.43
CA ALA A 76 10.72 16.96 -2.50
C ALA A 76 11.44 18.20 -3.03
N LYS A 77 11.72 18.26 -4.36
CA LYS A 77 12.33 19.44 -5.02
C LYS A 77 11.37 20.62 -5.09
N LYS A 78 10.10 20.37 -5.40
CA LYS A 78 9.06 21.40 -5.58
C LYS A 78 8.23 21.67 -4.32
N LYS A 79 8.47 20.92 -3.23
CA LYS A 79 7.72 20.96 -1.96
C LYS A 79 6.22 20.63 -2.12
N PHE A 80 5.88 19.75 -3.05
CA PHE A 80 4.52 19.27 -3.21
C PHE A 80 4.23 18.16 -2.19
N PRO A 81 3.09 18.18 -1.47
CA PRO A 81 2.63 17.04 -0.69
C PRO A 81 2.44 15.81 -1.58
N ILE A 82 2.76 14.62 -1.01
CA ILE A 82 2.56 13.36 -1.73
C ILE A 82 1.99 12.27 -0.81
N VAL A 83 0.99 11.56 -1.33
CA VAL A 83 0.42 10.35 -0.72
C VAL A 83 0.92 9.16 -1.54
N ILE A 84 1.60 8.22 -0.91
CA ILE A 84 2.17 7.03 -1.55
C ILE A 84 1.47 5.79 -0.98
N GLY A 85 0.66 5.13 -1.82
CA GLY A 85 0.02 3.84 -1.55
C GLY A 85 0.68 2.68 -2.29
N THR A 86 1.80 2.93 -2.96
CA THR A 86 2.61 1.91 -3.63
C THR A 86 3.27 1.00 -2.60
N THR A 87 3.34 -0.29 -2.90
CA THR A 87 3.98 -1.33 -2.06
C THR A 87 5.16 -1.97 -2.79
N GLY A 88 5.92 -2.82 -2.10
CA GLY A 88 7.02 -3.58 -2.69
C GLY A 88 8.35 -2.83 -2.73
N PHE A 89 8.55 -1.80 -1.91
CA PHE A 89 9.83 -1.12 -1.76
C PHE A 89 10.86 -2.00 -1.04
N SER A 90 12.09 -1.99 -1.53
CA SER A 90 13.25 -2.54 -0.83
C SER A 90 13.63 -1.68 0.39
N ALA A 91 14.44 -2.23 1.30
CA ALA A 91 14.94 -1.49 2.46
C ALA A 91 15.69 -0.21 2.07
N LYS A 92 16.46 -0.22 0.98
CA LYS A 92 17.17 0.95 0.43
C LYS A 92 16.20 2.03 -0.03
N GLU A 93 15.13 1.63 -0.73
CA GLU A 93 14.09 2.55 -1.21
C GLU A 93 13.29 3.15 -0.06
N LEU A 94 12.97 2.36 0.97
CA LEU A 94 12.33 2.86 2.20
C LEU A 94 13.22 3.88 2.93
N ALA A 95 14.52 3.65 3.00
CA ALA A 95 15.46 4.62 3.55
C ALA A 95 15.49 5.93 2.74
N GLU A 96 15.40 5.84 1.41
CA GLU A 96 15.29 7.02 0.55
C GLU A 96 13.98 7.78 0.78
N ILE A 97 12.85 7.08 0.90
CA ILE A 97 11.56 7.70 1.23
C ILE A 97 11.67 8.49 2.55
N LYS A 98 12.21 7.86 3.61
CA LYS A 98 12.43 8.52 4.91
C LYS A 98 13.30 9.77 4.81
N ARG A 99 14.35 9.72 3.99
CA ARG A 99 15.25 10.86 3.76
C ARG A 99 14.54 12.01 3.04
N LEU A 100 13.77 11.71 1.99
CA LEU A 100 13.07 12.71 1.19
C LEU A 100 11.85 13.30 1.92
N ALA A 101 11.20 12.54 2.81
CA ALA A 101 10.09 13.00 3.64
C ALA A 101 10.47 14.16 4.59
N ARG A 102 11.76 14.38 4.84
CA ARG A 102 12.23 15.57 5.57
C ARG A 102 12.13 16.88 4.76
N ARG A 103 11.86 16.79 3.46
CA ARG A 103 11.89 17.92 2.51
C ARG A 103 10.49 18.30 2.01
N THR A 104 9.52 17.42 2.17
CA THR A 104 8.10 17.65 1.81
C THR A 104 7.18 16.81 2.68
N GLN A 105 5.88 17.10 2.64
CA GLN A 105 4.87 16.32 3.35
C GLN A 105 4.63 14.99 2.62
N VAL A 106 4.84 13.88 3.32
CA VAL A 106 4.65 12.54 2.79
C VAL A 106 3.72 11.73 3.68
N LEU A 107 2.61 11.26 3.12
CA LEU A 107 1.81 10.21 3.71
C LEU A 107 2.14 8.90 2.99
N PHE A 108 2.82 7.99 3.67
CA PHE A 108 3.17 6.68 3.12
C PHE A 108 2.49 5.57 3.92
N SER A 109 1.66 4.76 3.26
CA SER A 109 1.04 3.59 3.88
C SER A 109 0.82 2.49 2.85
N ALA A 110 1.15 1.26 3.22
CA ALA A 110 0.91 0.08 2.39
C ALA A 110 -0.60 -0.25 2.26
N ASN A 111 -1.40 0.20 3.22
CA ASN A 111 -2.86 0.05 3.20
C ASN A 111 -3.52 1.34 3.70
N MET A 112 -4.42 1.90 2.91
CA MET A 112 -5.16 3.13 3.20
C MET A 112 -6.56 2.86 3.76
N SER A 113 -6.95 1.60 3.95
CA SER A 113 -8.23 1.24 4.56
C SER A 113 -8.24 1.62 6.04
N VAL A 114 -9.19 2.46 6.45
CA VAL A 114 -9.39 2.82 7.86
C VAL A 114 -9.67 1.59 8.69
N GLY A 115 -10.52 0.66 8.19
CA GLY A 115 -10.86 -0.58 8.88
C GLY A 115 -9.66 -1.49 9.11
N VAL A 116 -8.80 -1.66 8.09
CA VAL A 116 -7.57 -2.47 8.23
C VAL A 116 -6.61 -1.83 9.23
N ASN A 117 -6.39 -0.52 9.17
CA ASN A 117 -5.52 0.16 10.12
C ASN A 117 -6.06 0.12 11.55
N LEU A 118 -7.39 0.23 11.72
CA LEU A 118 -8.04 0.02 13.02
C LEU A 118 -7.81 -1.41 13.53
N LEU A 119 -8.00 -2.43 12.67
CA LEU A 119 -7.77 -3.83 13.02
C LEU A 119 -6.31 -4.09 13.45
N VAL A 120 -5.34 -3.55 12.72
CA VAL A 120 -3.91 -3.66 13.07
C VAL A 120 -3.64 -3.09 14.46
N ASN A 121 -4.19 -1.92 14.77
CA ASN A 121 -4.04 -1.28 16.09
C ASN A 121 -4.73 -2.08 17.22
N LEU A 122 -5.93 -2.55 16.97
CA LEU A 122 -6.68 -3.37 17.94
C LEU A 122 -5.98 -4.70 18.20
N LEU A 123 -5.49 -5.35 17.15
CA LEU A 123 -4.83 -6.66 17.28
C LEU A 123 -3.57 -6.59 18.14
N GLY A 124 -2.80 -5.52 18.05
CA GLY A 124 -1.66 -5.29 18.94
C GLY A 124 -2.08 -5.25 20.41
N ARG A 125 -3.15 -4.52 20.73
CA ARG A 125 -3.71 -4.45 22.10
C ARG A 125 -4.26 -5.80 22.58
N VAL A 126 -4.96 -6.52 21.70
CA VAL A 126 -5.48 -7.87 22.01
C VAL A 126 -4.32 -8.82 22.32
N ALA A 127 -3.28 -8.84 21.47
CA ALA A 127 -2.12 -9.69 21.67
C ALA A 127 -1.37 -9.37 22.96
N GLU A 128 -1.21 -8.10 23.31
CA GLU A 128 -0.60 -7.66 24.56
C GLU A 128 -1.40 -8.12 25.79
N THR A 129 -2.73 -8.05 25.71
CA THR A 129 -3.65 -8.44 26.81
C THR A 129 -3.68 -9.96 27.00
N LEU A 130 -3.73 -10.74 25.92
CA LEU A 130 -3.78 -12.20 25.97
C LEU A 130 -2.42 -12.81 26.29
N GLY A 131 -1.32 -12.14 25.98
CA GLY A 131 0.02 -12.57 26.32
C GLY A 131 0.48 -13.82 25.57
N GLU A 132 1.31 -14.65 26.26
CA GLU A 132 1.95 -15.83 25.69
C GLU A 132 1.12 -17.13 25.81
N ASP A 133 -0.05 -17.05 26.42
CA ASP A 133 -0.91 -18.23 26.66
C ASP A 133 -1.76 -18.58 25.41
N TYR A 134 -1.72 -17.77 24.39
CA TYR A 134 -2.49 -17.95 23.16
C TYR A 134 -1.59 -18.11 21.93
N ASP A 135 -1.97 -19.04 21.08
CA ASP A 135 -1.36 -19.24 19.79
C ASP A 135 -1.86 -18.21 18.77
N VAL A 136 -1.00 -17.79 17.86
CA VAL A 136 -1.32 -16.80 16.83
C VAL A 136 -1.19 -17.42 15.46
N GLU A 137 -2.29 -17.46 14.71
CA GLU A 137 -2.32 -17.90 13.32
C GLU A 137 -3.08 -16.86 12.48
N ILE A 138 -2.46 -16.40 11.40
CA ILE A 138 -3.03 -15.46 10.45
C ILE A 138 -3.27 -16.19 9.14
N ILE A 139 -4.54 -16.26 8.73
CA ILE A 139 -4.93 -16.89 7.46
C ILE A 139 -5.46 -15.79 6.55
N GLU A 140 -4.91 -15.70 5.34
CA GLU A 140 -5.36 -14.75 4.35
C GLU A 140 -5.69 -15.44 3.02
N ALA A 141 -6.69 -14.93 2.32
CA ALA A 141 -7.09 -15.47 1.04
C ALA A 141 -7.22 -14.34 -0.01
N HIS A 142 -6.72 -14.57 -1.21
CA HIS A 142 -6.82 -13.66 -2.34
C HIS A 142 -7.04 -14.41 -3.65
N HIS A 143 -7.42 -13.67 -4.68
CA HIS A 143 -7.58 -14.19 -6.04
C HIS A 143 -6.28 -14.82 -6.57
N ARG A 144 -6.42 -15.74 -7.54
CA ARG A 144 -5.33 -16.51 -8.16
C ARG A 144 -4.21 -15.67 -8.78
N PHE A 145 -4.47 -14.40 -9.11
CA PHE A 145 -3.51 -13.50 -9.77
C PHE A 145 -2.61 -12.71 -8.82
N LYS A 146 -2.85 -12.80 -7.49
CA LYS A 146 -2.00 -12.11 -6.51
C LYS A 146 -0.64 -12.81 -6.41
N LYS A 147 0.43 -12.04 -6.64
CA LYS A 147 1.79 -12.56 -6.79
C LYS A 147 2.56 -12.70 -5.46
N ASP A 148 2.34 -11.77 -4.56
CA ASP A 148 2.98 -11.76 -3.23
C ASP A 148 2.21 -12.66 -2.25
N ALA A 149 2.95 -13.36 -1.40
CA ALA A 149 2.44 -14.17 -0.28
C ALA A 149 3.52 -14.20 0.83
N PRO A 150 3.15 -13.95 2.10
CA PRO A 150 1.87 -13.43 2.57
C PRO A 150 1.53 -12.04 2.02
N SER A 151 0.25 -11.64 2.09
CA SER A 151 -0.16 -10.30 1.66
C SER A 151 0.44 -9.22 2.59
N GLY A 152 0.59 -7.99 2.07
CA GLY A 152 1.07 -6.87 2.88
C GLY A 152 0.21 -6.62 4.13
N THR A 153 -1.10 -6.87 4.06
CA THR A 153 -2.01 -6.79 5.20
C THR A 153 -1.71 -7.89 6.23
N ALA A 154 -1.54 -9.13 5.80
CA ALA A 154 -1.19 -10.23 6.71
C ALA A 154 0.14 -9.99 7.41
N LEU A 155 1.14 -9.49 6.68
CA LEU A 155 2.44 -9.10 7.25
C LEU A 155 2.28 -7.95 8.27
N ALA A 156 1.44 -6.95 7.99
CA ALA A 156 1.18 -5.85 8.93
C ALA A 156 0.51 -6.34 10.23
N LEU A 157 -0.47 -7.26 10.11
CA LEU A 157 -1.10 -7.91 11.27
C LEU A 157 -0.09 -8.72 12.08
N GLY A 158 0.72 -9.55 11.41
CA GLY A 158 1.77 -10.34 12.06
C GLY A 158 2.81 -9.46 12.76
N GLN A 159 3.20 -8.36 12.15
CA GLN A 159 4.14 -7.40 12.72
C GLN A 159 3.57 -6.70 13.96
N ALA A 160 2.28 -6.32 13.95
CA ALA A 160 1.62 -5.72 15.11
C ALA A 160 1.59 -6.68 16.30
N VAL A 161 1.24 -7.95 16.06
CA VAL A 161 1.27 -9.00 17.09
C VAL A 161 2.70 -9.24 17.60
N ALA A 162 3.67 -9.38 16.67
CA ALA A 162 5.06 -9.61 17.05
C ALA A 162 5.61 -8.48 17.92
N GLN A 163 5.31 -7.22 17.58
CA GLN A 163 5.71 -6.05 18.38
C GLN A 163 5.07 -6.06 19.77
N ALA A 164 3.77 -6.32 19.86
CA ALA A 164 3.03 -6.38 21.13
C ALA A 164 3.61 -7.47 22.05
N LEU A 165 3.94 -8.63 21.49
CA LEU A 165 4.55 -9.76 22.23
C LEU A 165 6.09 -9.65 22.35
N LYS A 166 6.69 -8.53 21.96
CA LYS A 166 8.16 -8.30 21.99
C LYS A 166 8.94 -9.36 21.21
N ARG A 167 8.37 -9.83 20.09
CA ARG A 167 8.96 -10.82 19.19
C ARG A 167 9.41 -10.16 17.88
N ASN A 168 10.30 -10.81 17.14
CA ASN A 168 10.70 -10.42 15.79
C ASN A 168 10.02 -11.34 14.79
N LEU A 169 9.11 -10.81 13.95
CA LEU A 169 8.34 -11.59 12.97
C LEU A 169 9.25 -12.38 12.01
N ASP A 170 10.38 -11.81 11.58
CA ASP A 170 11.31 -12.50 10.67
C ASP A 170 11.96 -13.76 11.30
N ARG A 171 11.95 -13.85 12.63
CA ARG A 171 12.50 -15.00 13.37
C ARG A 171 11.45 -16.00 13.82
N VAL A 172 10.24 -15.53 14.12
CA VAL A 172 9.16 -16.38 14.68
C VAL A 172 8.03 -16.64 13.69
N GLY A 173 8.05 -15.98 12.54
CA GLY A 173 7.03 -16.15 11.49
C GLY A 173 7.18 -17.47 10.76
N VAL A 174 6.12 -18.26 10.68
CA VAL A 174 6.07 -19.55 9.97
C VAL A 174 5.08 -19.45 8.81
N CYS A 175 5.60 -19.45 7.58
CA CYS A 175 4.79 -19.33 6.36
C CYS A 175 4.36 -20.72 5.86
N GLY A 176 3.26 -21.23 6.41
CA GLY A 176 2.74 -22.56 6.10
C GLY A 176 3.53 -23.68 6.78
N ARG A 177 2.93 -24.88 6.79
CA ARG A 177 3.55 -26.09 7.32
C ARG A 177 3.31 -27.24 6.32
N LYS A 178 4.31 -28.13 6.12
CA LYS A 178 4.20 -29.27 5.20
C LYS A 178 4.91 -30.48 5.76
N GLY A 179 4.26 -31.65 5.75
CA GLY A 179 4.82 -32.91 6.23
C GLY A 179 4.78 -33.03 7.76
N ILE A 180 5.69 -33.80 8.32
CA ILE A 180 5.84 -33.99 9.76
C ILE A 180 6.77 -32.91 10.27
N VAL A 181 6.23 -31.86 10.89
CA VAL A 181 7.00 -30.65 11.30
C VAL A 181 7.23 -30.59 12.82
N GLY A 182 6.80 -31.62 13.58
CA GLY A 182 6.81 -31.59 15.03
C GLY A 182 5.72 -30.72 15.64
N GLU A 183 5.80 -30.51 16.95
CA GLU A 183 4.87 -29.65 17.67
C GLU A 183 5.12 -28.18 17.33
N ARG A 184 4.04 -27.37 17.38
CA ARG A 184 4.11 -25.93 17.21
C ARG A 184 4.94 -25.29 18.33
N GLY A 185 5.90 -24.44 17.98
CA GLY A 185 6.64 -23.65 18.97
C GLY A 185 5.77 -22.57 19.61
N LYS A 186 5.84 -22.39 20.93
CA LYS A 186 5.06 -21.40 21.70
C LYS A 186 5.19 -19.96 21.17
N LYS A 187 6.31 -19.60 20.59
CA LYS A 187 6.56 -18.23 20.10
C LYS A 187 6.27 -18.04 18.62
N GLU A 188 5.86 -19.07 17.91
CA GLU A 188 5.54 -18.97 16.49
C GLU A 188 4.36 -18.03 16.24
N ILE A 189 4.41 -17.33 15.11
CA ILE A 189 3.30 -16.60 14.51
C ILE A 189 3.08 -17.22 13.14
N GLY A 190 2.01 -17.99 12.98
CA GLY A 190 1.69 -18.65 11.71
C GLY A 190 1.12 -17.66 10.69
N LEU A 191 1.50 -17.85 9.43
CA LEU A 191 1.05 -17.05 8.29
C LEU A 191 0.69 -18.01 7.15
N LEU A 192 -0.60 -18.18 6.87
CA LEU A 192 -1.09 -19.05 5.80
C LEU A 192 -1.74 -18.23 4.70
N SER A 193 -1.30 -18.44 3.47
CA SER A 193 -1.81 -17.73 2.29
C SER A 193 -2.58 -18.66 1.37
N VAL A 194 -3.85 -18.34 1.10
CA VAL A 194 -4.69 -19.02 0.12
C VAL A 194 -4.77 -18.19 -1.15
N ARG A 195 -4.66 -18.85 -2.32
CA ARG A 195 -4.83 -18.24 -3.65
C ARG A 195 -5.82 -19.06 -4.44
N ALA A 196 -7.03 -18.50 -4.65
CA ALA A 196 -8.10 -19.22 -5.35
C ALA A 196 -9.09 -18.27 -6.03
N GLY A 197 -9.63 -18.70 -7.17
CA GLY A 197 -10.72 -18.04 -7.88
C GLY A 197 -10.55 -16.52 -8.01
N ASP A 198 -11.64 -15.82 -7.71
CA ASP A 198 -11.76 -14.36 -7.77
C ASP A 198 -11.91 -13.71 -6.38
N ILE A 199 -11.43 -14.38 -5.34
CA ILE A 199 -11.45 -13.85 -3.97
C ILE A 199 -10.78 -12.48 -3.96
N VAL A 200 -11.50 -11.46 -3.54
CA VAL A 200 -11.00 -10.08 -3.54
C VAL A 200 -9.84 -9.91 -2.54
N GLY A 201 -10.02 -10.43 -1.37
CA GLY A 201 -9.06 -10.40 -0.28
C GLY A 201 -9.73 -10.19 1.07
#